data_c43918c4978f2f315a0899200b07657c
#
_entry.id   c43918c4978f2f315a0899200b07657c
#
_cell.length_a   1.000
_cell.length_b   1.000
_cell.length_c   1.000
_cell.angle_alpha   90.00
_cell.angle_beta   90.00
_cell.angle_gamma   90.00
#
_symmetry.space_group_name_H-M   'P 1'
#
loop_
_entity.id
_entity.type
_entity.pdbx_description
1 polymer ?
#
loop_
_entity_poly.entity_id
_entity_poly.type
_entity_poly.pdbx_seq_one_letter_code
_entity_poly.pdbx_strand_id
1 'polypeptide(L)'
;DDEGLQRSYDRHREAYIATFERLGLPFVIVSAMSGAMGGSASEEFLTPLDVGEDTFVRCTKCDFAANTEAVEVPAPPAVPFDGLSDAVVCDTPDTPTIQTLVDYFNRTDGLRREDREWTAADTLKNVMVKLRHPDGSTESLAIGVPGDRDVDQKRLEAQVAPAEIE
;
A
#
# COMPACT_ATOMS: atom_id res chain seq x y z
N ASP A 1 15.92 8.67 27.66
CA ASP A 1 14.82 9.63 27.49
C ASP A 1 14.66 9.98 26.01
N ASP A 2 13.54 10.54 25.63
CA ASP A 2 13.19 10.83 24.22
C ASP A 2 14.15 11.84 23.60
N GLU A 3 14.61 12.81 24.39
CA GLU A 3 15.58 13.80 23.92
C GLU A 3 16.94 13.17 23.62
N GLY A 4 17.38 12.20 24.43
CA GLY A 4 18.59 11.42 24.19
C GLY A 4 18.48 10.54 22.96
N LEU A 5 17.31 9.93 22.74
CA LEU A 5 17.01 9.15 21.54
C LEU A 5 17.10 10.02 20.29
N GLN A 6 16.45 11.19 20.31
CA GLN A 6 16.47 12.11 19.16
C GLN A 6 17.90 12.57 18.84
N ARG A 7 18.67 12.97 19.85
CA ARG A 7 20.10 13.34 19.63
C ARG A 7 20.90 12.19 19.05
N SER A 8 20.65 10.96 19.48
CA SER A 8 21.34 9.79 18.93
C SER A 8 20.95 9.53 17.47
N TYR A 9 19.66 9.64 17.17
CA TYR A 9 19.14 9.50 15.80
C TYR A 9 19.78 10.52 14.86
N ASP A 10 19.77 11.79 15.23
CA ASP A 10 20.34 12.87 14.42
C ASP A 10 21.83 12.65 14.14
N ARG A 11 22.59 12.21 15.15
CA ARG A 11 24.03 11.89 14.99
C ARG A 11 24.27 10.72 14.04
N HIS A 12 23.42 9.69 14.10
CA HIS A 12 23.53 8.56 13.17
C HIS A 12 23.20 9.02 11.75
N ARG A 13 22.16 9.82 11.58
CA ARG A 13 21.79 10.40 10.30
C ARG A 13 22.92 11.22 9.67
N GLU A 14 23.56 12.09 10.45
CA GLU A 14 24.74 12.86 10.02
C GLU A 14 25.92 11.94 9.63
N ALA A 15 26.14 10.88 10.38
CA ALA A 15 27.20 9.92 10.09
C ALA A 15 26.93 9.16 8.77
N TYR A 16 25.69 8.77 8.49
CA TYR A 16 25.32 8.16 7.21
C TYR A 16 25.54 9.13 6.06
N ILE A 17 25.08 10.37 6.16
CA ILE A 17 25.29 11.41 5.14
C ILE A 17 26.79 11.53 4.84
N ALA A 18 27.61 11.75 5.88
CA ALA A 18 29.06 11.90 5.71
C ALA A 18 29.72 10.64 5.10
N THR A 19 29.20 9.47 5.39
CA THR A 19 29.71 8.21 4.85
C THR A 19 29.43 8.10 3.35
N PHE A 20 28.19 8.31 2.92
CA PHE A 20 27.81 8.24 1.51
C PHE A 20 28.50 9.32 0.67
N GLU A 21 28.62 10.54 1.20
CA GLU A 21 29.37 11.63 0.55
C GLU A 21 30.85 11.29 0.35
N ARG A 22 31.50 10.73 1.38
CA ARG A 22 32.92 10.31 1.30
C ARG A 22 33.13 9.16 0.30
N LEU A 23 32.16 8.28 0.17
CA LEU A 23 32.21 7.21 -0.80
C LEU A 23 31.87 7.68 -2.23
N GLY A 24 31.41 8.92 -2.40
CA GLY A 24 31.00 9.46 -3.68
C GLY A 24 29.75 8.80 -4.24
N LEU A 25 28.91 8.20 -3.40
CA LEU A 25 27.67 7.55 -3.78
C LEU A 25 26.53 8.57 -3.79
N PRO A 26 25.80 8.74 -4.91
CA PRO A 26 24.58 9.51 -4.92
C PRO A 26 23.53 8.80 -4.07
N PHE A 27 22.82 9.53 -3.24
CA PHE A 27 21.75 8.94 -2.41
C PHE A 27 20.55 9.88 -2.28
N VAL A 28 19.42 9.30 -1.95
CA VAL A 28 18.19 9.99 -1.55
C VAL A 28 17.80 9.45 -0.17
N ILE A 29 17.53 10.35 0.76
CA ILE A 29 16.97 9.97 2.07
C ILE A 29 15.45 9.89 1.90
N VAL A 30 14.89 8.74 2.18
CA VAL A 30 13.46 8.49 2.03
C VAL A 30 12.84 8.14 3.36
N SER A 31 11.62 8.60 3.59
CA SER A 31 10.80 8.11 4.71
C SER A 31 10.47 6.64 4.49
N ALA A 32 10.58 5.83 5.52
CA ALA A 32 10.36 4.39 5.48
C ALA A 32 9.41 3.94 6.60
N MET A 33 8.92 2.70 6.49
CA MET A 33 8.12 2.05 7.54
C MET A 33 9.05 1.45 8.59
N SER A 34 8.76 1.67 9.87
CA SER A 34 9.54 1.08 10.98
C SER A 34 9.31 -0.43 11.14
N GLY A 35 8.25 -0.97 10.53
CA GLY A 35 7.92 -2.39 10.59
C GLY A 35 7.74 -2.91 12.01
N ALA A 36 8.09 -4.17 12.22
CA ALA A 36 7.96 -4.86 13.51
C ALA A 36 8.85 -4.28 14.63
N MET A 37 9.90 -3.53 14.27
CA MET A 37 10.75 -2.87 15.26
C MET A 37 10.06 -1.67 15.92
N GLY A 38 8.99 -1.15 15.31
CA GLY A 38 8.26 0.00 15.81
C GLY A 38 9.06 1.30 15.76
N GLY A 39 8.45 2.35 16.29
CA GLY A 39 9.02 3.70 16.30
C GLY A 39 8.22 4.67 15.45
N SER A 40 8.37 5.97 15.71
CA SER A 40 7.61 7.03 15.05
C SER A 40 8.29 7.57 13.78
N ALA A 41 9.54 7.20 13.53
CA ALA A 41 10.30 7.67 12.38
C ALA A 41 11.29 6.59 11.92
N SER A 42 11.37 6.41 10.62
CA SER A 42 12.35 5.56 9.95
C SER A 42 12.76 6.24 8.66
N GLU A 43 14.05 6.19 8.34
CA GLU A 43 14.62 6.70 7.09
C GLU A 43 15.52 5.63 6.45
N GLU A 44 15.52 5.61 5.13
CA GLU A 44 16.43 4.79 4.33
C GLU A 44 17.26 5.67 3.42
N PHE A 45 18.51 5.27 3.22
CA PHE A 45 19.44 5.94 2.31
C PHE A 45 19.55 5.11 1.04
N LEU A 46 18.83 5.50 0.00
CA LEU A 46 18.73 4.75 -1.25
C LEU A 46 19.56 5.39 -2.35
N THR A 47 20.35 4.58 -3.04
CA THR A 47 21.06 5.00 -4.27
C THR A 47 20.17 4.70 -5.46
N PRO A 48 19.78 5.71 -6.28
CA PRO A 48 18.97 5.50 -7.48
C PRO A 48 19.73 4.65 -8.51
N LEU A 49 19.21 3.48 -8.84
CA LEU A 49 19.76 2.54 -9.81
C LEU A 49 18.61 1.92 -10.61
N ASP A 50 18.91 1.43 -11.81
CA ASP A 50 17.93 0.70 -12.64
C ASP A 50 17.71 -0.74 -12.16
N VAL A 51 18.55 -1.23 -11.26
CA VAL A 51 18.49 -2.55 -10.63
C VAL A 51 18.46 -2.38 -9.12
N GLY A 52 17.47 -2.98 -8.46
CA GLY A 52 17.30 -2.87 -7.01
C GLY A 52 16.03 -3.58 -6.56
N GLU A 53 15.91 -3.81 -5.27
CA GLU A 53 14.75 -4.47 -4.68
C GLU A 53 13.69 -3.47 -4.22
N ASP A 54 14.10 -2.25 -3.87
CA ASP A 54 13.20 -1.22 -3.35
C ASP A 54 12.85 -0.16 -4.40
N THR A 55 11.66 0.38 -4.25
CA THR A 55 11.16 1.48 -5.09
C THR A 55 10.75 2.64 -4.20
N PHE A 56 11.13 3.85 -4.57
CA PHE A 56 10.73 5.05 -3.86
C PHE A 56 10.12 6.09 -4.78
N VAL A 57 9.33 6.97 -4.22
CA VAL A 57 8.78 8.15 -4.89
C VAL A 57 9.43 9.41 -4.34
N ARG A 58 9.68 10.39 -5.20
CA ARG A 58 10.11 11.73 -4.78
C ARG A 58 9.31 12.80 -5.51
N CYS A 59 9.09 13.90 -4.84
CA CYS A 59 8.48 15.07 -5.45
C CYS A 59 9.50 15.77 -6.36
N THR A 60 9.05 16.29 -7.49
CA THR A 60 9.89 17.11 -8.40
C THR A 60 9.89 18.59 -8.02
N LYS A 61 9.11 18.99 -7.00
CA LYS A 61 8.93 20.40 -6.60
C LYS A 61 9.35 20.69 -5.15
N CYS A 62 9.52 19.66 -4.33
CA CYS A 62 9.96 19.81 -2.92
C CYS A 62 10.83 18.61 -2.52
N ASP A 63 11.34 18.63 -1.28
CA ASP A 63 12.26 17.60 -0.76
C ASP A 63 11.55 16.31 -0.31
N PHE A 64 10.24 16.15 -0.58
CA PHE A 64 9.52 14.93 -0.23
C PHE A 64 10.08 13.73 -0.98
N ALA A 65 10.48 12.71 -0.23
CA ALA A 65 10.84 11.40 -0.74
C ALA A 65 10.41 10.33 0.27
N ALA A 66 9.84 9.24 -0.22
CA ALA A 66 9.40 8.13 0.62
C ALA A 66 9.51 6.80 -0.13
N ASN A 67 9.85 5.73 0.58
CA ASN A 67 9.68 4.38 0.08
C ASN A 67 8.19 4.17 -0.28
N THR A 68 7.90 3.44 -1.36
CA THR A 68 6.51 3.22 -1.82
C THR A 68 5.61 2.67 -0.72
N GLU A 69 6.15 1.87 0.18
CA GLU A 69 5.44 1.31 1.33
C GLU A 69 5.07 2.38 2.38
N ALA A 70 5.86 3.44 2.50
CA ALA A 70 5.66 4.51 3.47
C ALA A 70 4.82 5.69 2.93
N VAL A 71 4.46 5.68 1.64
CA VAL A 71 3.64 6.76 1.07
C VAL A 71 2.22 6.66 1.60
N GLU A 72 1.78 7.69 2.29
CA GLU A 72 0.39 7.86 2.69
C GLU A 72 -0.37 8.67 1.63
N VAL A 73 -1.44 8.10 1.12
CA VAL A 73 -2.35 8.79 0.21
C VAL A 73 -3.70 8.92 0.92
N PRO A 74 -4.26 10.13 1.03
CA PRO A 74 -5.58 10.29 1.63
C PRO A 74 -6.62 9.50 0.83
N ALA A 75 -7.58 8.90 1.53
CA ALA A 75 -8.70 8.25 0.89
C ALA A 75 -9.45 9.28 0.00
N PRO A 76 -9.90 8.89 -1.20
CA PRO A 76 -10.74 9.76 -2.00
C PRO A 76 -12.03 10.08 -1.24
N PRO A 77 -12.67 11.24 -1.53
CA PRO A 77 -13.96 11.57 -0.94
C PRO A 77 -14.96 10.44 -1.18
N ALA A 78 -15.77 10.13 -0.18
CA ALA A 78 -16.86 9.16 -0.33
C ALA A 78 -17.83 9.64 -1.43
N VAL A 79 -18.17 8.75 -2.35
CA VAL A 79 -19.19 9.02 -3.36
C VAL A 79 -20.57 8.91 -2.69
N PRO A 80 -21.46 9.91 -2.82
CA PRO A 80 -22.80 9.81 -2.29
C PRO A 80 -23.55 8.63 -2.93
N PHE A 81 -24.31 7.88 -2.14
CA PHE A 81 -25.15 6.80 -2.65
C PHE A 81 -26.49 7.30 -3.20
N ASP A 82 -26.83 8.56 -2.97
CA ASP A 82 -28.07 9.17 -3.44
C ASP A 82 -28.16 9.14 -4.97
N GLY A 83 -29.21 8.54 -5.48
CA GLY A 83 -29.45 8.44 -6.92
C GLY A 83 -28.78 7.24 -7.62
N LEU A 84 -28.09 6.37 -6.88
CA LEU A 84 -27.65 5.09 -7.41
C LEU A 84 -28.82 4.11 -7.51
N SER A 85 -28.79 3.23 -8.51
CA SER A 85 -29.73 2.12 -8.63
C SER A 85 -29.55 1.14 -7.47
N ASP A 86 -30.61 0.42 -7.14
CA ASP A 86 -30.54 -0.67 -6.18
C ASP A 86 -29.52 -1.74 -6.60
N ALA A 87 -28.89 -2.37 -5.60
CA ALA A 87 -27.97 -3.46 -5.86
C ALA A 87 -28.70 -4.66 -6.51
N VAL A 88 -28.11 -5.21 -7.54
CA VAL A 88 -28.65 -6.35 -8.30
C VAL A 88 -27.67 -7.52 -8.21
N VAL A 89 -28.19 -8.71 -7.98
CA VAL A 89 -27.41 -9.96 -8.05
C VAL A 89 -27.36 -10.41 -9.51
N CYS A 90 -26.16 -10.61 -10.03
CA CYS A 90 -25.92 -11.08 -11.39
C CYS A 90 -25.15 -12.39 -11.37
N ASP A 91 -25.53 -13.33 -12.23
CA ASP A 91 -24.74 -14.53 -12.49
C ASP A 91 -23.49 -14.16 -13.28
N THR A 92 -22.36 -14.71 -12.87
CA THR A 92 -21.06 -14.45 -13.51
C THR A 92 -20.36 -15.77 -13.85
N PRO A 93 -20.90 -16.54 -14.81
CA PRO A 93 -20.38 -17.86 -15.16
C PRO A 93 -18.97 -17.74 -15.78
N ASP A 94 -18.09 -18.68 -15.44
CA ASP A 94 -16.73 -18.79 -15.98
C ASP A 94 -15.87 -17.53 -15.84
N THR A 95 -16.03 -16.81 -14.71
CA THR A 95 -15.28 -15.57 -14.41
C THR A 95 -14.39 -15.71 -13.17
N PRO A 96 -13.37 -16.60 -13.19
CA PRO A 96 -12.54 -16.87 -12.01
C PRO A 96 -11.57 -15.75 -11.67
N THR A 97 -11.38 -14.77 -12.53
CA THR A 97 -10.47 -13.64 -12.32
C THR A 97 -11.17 -12.30 -12.52
N ILE A 98 -10.60 -11.24 -11.98
CA ILE A 98 -11.08 -9.86 -12.20
C ILE A 98 -11.15 -9.54 -13.70
N GLN A 99 -10.13 -9.93 -14.47
CA GLN A 99 -10.12 -9.66 -15.91
C GLN A 99 -11.27 -10.38 -16.63
N THR A 100 -11.48 -11.67 -16.35
CA THR A 100 -12.59 -12.42 -16.98
C THR A 100 -13.96 -11.88 -16.57
N LEU A 101 -14.09 -11.38 -15.32
CA LEU A 101 -15.31 -10.72 -14.85
C LEU A 101 -15.55 -9.41 -15.63
N VAL A 102 -14.54 -8.56 -15.76
CA VAL A 102 -14.62 -7.31 -16.52
C VAL A 102 -14.97 -7.58 -17.99
N ASP A 103 -14.32 -8.54 -18.62
CA ASP A 103 -14.59 -8.93 -20.00
C ASP A 103 -16.02 -9.45 -20.16
N TYR A 104 -16.52 -10.21 -19.19
CA TYR A 104 -17.89 -10.71 -19.18
C TYR A 104 -18.91 -9.57 -19.13
N PHE A 105 -18.73 -8.59 -18.22
CA PHE A 105 -19.60 -7.43 -18.10
C PHE A 105 -19.59 -6.56 -19.36
N ASN A 106 -18.42 -6.37 -19.97
CA ASN A 106 -18.30 -5.56 -21.18
C ASN A 106 -18.90 -6.20 -22.43
N ARG A 107 -19.06 -7.52 -22.48
CA ARG A 107 -19.65 -8.23 -23.64
C ARG A 107 -21.10 -8.64 -23.46
N THR A 108 -21.64 -8.60 -22.22
CA THR A 108 -22.99 -9.06 -21.91
C THR A 108 -23.97 -7.91 -21.99
N ASP A 109 -24.99 -8.06 -22.85
CA ASP A 109 -26.03 -7.06 -22.98
C ASP A 109 -26.79 -6.91 -21.65
N GLY A 110 -27.10 -5.67 -21.27
CA GLY A 110 -27.75 -5.33 -20.01
C GLY A 110 -26.83 -5.22 -18.81
N LEU A 111 -25.57 -5.65 -18.93
CA LEU A 111 -24.54 -5.46 -17.88
C LEU A 111 -23.51 -4.38 -18.26
N ARG A 112 -23.48 -3.97 -19.53
CA ARG A 112 -22.62 -2.91 -20.01
C ARG A 112 -22.97 -1.58 -19.37
N ARG A 113 -21.97 -0.77 -19.12
CA ARG A 113 -22.16 0.65 -18.79
C ARG A 113 -22.46 1.43 -20.07
N GLU A 114 -23.25 2.48 -19.93
CA GLU A 114 -23.58 3.37 -21.05
C GLU A 114 -22.52 4.42 -21.32
N ASP A 115 -21.78 4.81 -20.29
CA ASP A 115 -20.80 5.92 -20.30
C ASP A 115 -19.38 5.49 -20.67
N ARG A 116 -19.01 4.25 -20.36
CA ARG A 116 -17.66 3.70 -20.59
C ARG A 116 -17.64 2.18 -20.38
N GLU A 117 -16.55 1.55 -20.72
CA GLU A 117 -16.31 0.15 -20.36
C GLU A 117 -16.03 -0.02 -18.87
N TRP A 118 -16.37 -1.20 -18.33
CA TRP A 118 -15.90 -1.64 -17.02
C TRP A 118 -14.41 -1.88 -17.05
N THR A 119 -13.75 -1.55 -15.94
CA THR A 119 -12.33 -1.80 -15.70
C THR A 119 -12.13 -2.57 -14.40
N ALA A 120 -10.94 -3.09 -14.18
CA ALA A 120 -10.61 -3.75 -12.91
C ALA A 120 -10.82 -2.83 -11.69
N ALA A 121 -10.57 -1.53 -11.85
CA ALA A 121 -10.78 -0.54 -10.80
C ALA A 121 -12.26 -0.39 -10.37
N ASP A 122 -13.20 -0.80 -11.21
CA ASP A 122 -14.65 -0.77 -10.91
C ASP A 122 -15.12 -1.99 -10.10
N THR A 123 -14.27 -2.95 -9.85
CA THR A 123 -14.57 -4.16 -9.11
C THR A 123 -14.04 -4.10 -7.70
N LEU A 124 -14.67 -4.82 -6.78
CA LEU A 124 -14.18 -5.02 -5.42
C LEU A 124 -13.57 -6.42 -5.30
N LYS A 125 -12.30 -6.48 -4.94
CA LYS A 125 -11.59 -7.71 -4.60
C LYS A 125 -11.51 -7.84 -3.08
N ASN A 126 -11.97 -8.96 -2.53
CA ASN A 126 -11.79 -9.29 -1.13
C ASN A 126 -10.60 -10.23 -0.95
N VAL A 127 -9.60 -9.76 -0.23
CA VAL A 127 -8.44 -10.56 0.19
C VAL A 127 -8.69 -11.06 1.60
N MET A 128 -8.70 -12.38 1.78
CA MET A 128 -8.90 -13.00 3.08
C MET A 128 -7.55 -13.38 3.67
N VAL A 129 -7.27 -12.93 4.87
CA VAL A 129 -6.11 -13.31 5.66
C VAL A 129 -6.55 -13.84 7.02
N LYS A 130 -5.73 -14.69 7.62
CA LYS A 130 -5.92 -15.18 8.97
C LYS A 130 -4.92 -14.47 9.87
N LEU A 131 -5.41 -13.88 10.94
CA LEU A 131 -4.60 -13.23 11.96
C LEU A 131 -4.42 -14.16 13.15
N ARG A 132 -3.20 -14.22 13.69
CA ARG A 132 -2.88 -14.87 14.95
C ARG A 132 -2.51 -13.81 15.99
N HIS A 133 -3.23 -13.78 17.10
CA HIS A 133 -2.95 -12.87 18.20
C HIS A 133 -1.90 -13.45 19.17
N PRO A 134 -1.24 -12.61 19.99
CA PRO A 134 -0.25 -13.05 20.97
C PRO A 134 -0.80 -14.04 22.03
N ASP A 135 -2.09 -14.03 22.28
CA ASP A 135 -2.77 -14.97 23.18
C ASP A 135 -3.06 -16.34 22.52
N GLY A 136 -2.68 -16.52 21.26
CA GLY A 136 -2.89 -17.73 20.47
C GLY A 136 -4.26 -17.81 19.81
N SER A 137 -5.16 -16.86 20.02
CA SER A 137 -6.43 -16.79 19.29
C SER A 137 -6.21 -16.43 17.82
N THR A 138 -7.15 -16.83 16.98
CA THR A 138 -7.09 -16.51 15.54
C THR A 138 -8.41 -15.93 15.07
N GLU A 139 -8.32 -15.00 14.13
CA GLU A 139 -9.50 -14.43 13.45
C GLU A 139 -9.27 -14.32 11.95
N SER A 140 -10.34 -14.19 11.19
CA SER A 140 -10.29 -13.94 9.74
C SER A 140 -10.55 -12.47 9.46
N LEU A 141 -9.66 -11.84 8.71
CA LEU A 141 -9.79 -10.46 8.26
C LEU A 141 -10.06 -10.45 6.76
N ALA A 142 -11.14 -9.78 6.34
CA ALA A 142 -11.44 -9.51 4.95
C ALA A 142 -11.03 -8.08 4.59
N ILE A 143 -10.19 -7.92 3.57
CA ILE A 143 -9.67 -6.64 3.11
C ILE A 143 -10.24 -6.37 1.72
N GLY A 144 -11.12 -5.37 1.62
CA GLY A 144 -11.67 -4.94 0.34
C GLY A 144 -10.75 -3.94 -0.35
N VAL A 145 -10.33 -4.26 -1.57
CA VAL A 145 -9.54 -3.36 -2.43
C VAL A 145 -10.12 -3.31 -3.84
N PRO A 146 -9.94 -2.21 -4.58
CA PRO A 146 -10.25 -2.19 -6.02
C PRO A 146 -9.53 -3.34 -6.74
N GLY A 147 -10.18 -3.92 -7.76
CA GLY A 147 -9.65 -5.12 -8.44
C GLY A 147 -8.33 -4.92 -9.18
N ASP A 148 -7.95 -3.67 -9.46
CA ASP A 148 -6.67 -3.30 -10.06
C ASP A 148 -5.54 -3.09 -9.03
N ARG A 149 -5.81 -3.32 -7.73
CA ARG A 149 -4.85 -3.11 -6.65
C ARG A 149 -4.62 -4.39 -5.85
N ASP A 150 -3.45 -4.47 -5.25
CA ASP A 150 -3.08 -5.52 -4.30
C ASP A 150 -2.92 -4.95 -2.89
N VAL A 151 -3.05 -5.83 -1.91
CA VAL A 151 -2.76 -5.50 -0.51
C VAL A 151 -1.24 -5.49 -0.34
N ASP A 152 -0.71 -4.38 0.14
CA ASP A 152 0.68 -4.30 0.56
C ASP A 152 0.85 -5.04 1.88
N GLN A 153 1.60 -6.15 1.85
CA GLN A 153 1.76 -7.03 2.99
C GLN A 153 2.47 -6.34 4.16
N LYS A 154 3.54 -5.60 3.91
CA LYS A 154 4.30 -4.92 4.97
C LYS A 154 3.47 -3.84 5.67
N ARG A 155 2.67 -3.09 4.91
CA ARG A 155 1.73 -2.11 5.48
C ARG A 155 0.64 -2.79 6.29
N LEU A 156 0.12 -3.91 5.82
CA LEU A 156 -0.89 -4.67 6.54
C LEU A 156 -0.32 -5.22 7.85
N GLU A 157 0.87 -5.84 7.83
CA GLU A 157 1.57 -6.33 9.02
C GLU A 157 1.75 -5.21 10.07
N ALA A 158 2.14 -4.01 9.64
CA ALA A 158 2.28 -2.86 10.54
C ALA A 158 0.93 -2.42 11.15
N GLN A 159 -0.17 -2.53 10.40
CA GLN A 159 -1.49 -2.11 10.87
C GLN A 159 -2.16 -3.13 11.79
N VAL A 160 -1.91 -4.41 11.61
CA VAL A 160 -2.51 -5.47 12.43
C VAL A 160 -1.68 -5.83 13.66
N ALA A 161 -0.46 -5.30 13.78
CA ALA A 161 0.40 -5.55 14.94
C ALA A 161 -0.35 -5.25 16.27
N PRO A 162 -0.22 -6.08 17.30
CA PRO A 162 0.75 -7.16 17.47
C PRO A 162 0.31 -8.54 16.91
N ALA A 163 -0.78 -8.62 16.14
CA ALA A 163 -1.16 -9.85 15.48
C ALA A 163 -0.24 -10.15 14.29
N GLU A 164 -0.07 -11.41 13.97
CA GLU A 164 0.71 -11.91 12.84
C GLU A 164 -0.22 -12.42 11.74
N ILE A 165 0.17 -12.25 10.48
CA ILE A 165 -0.56 -12.78 9.32
C ILE A 165 -0.09 -14.22 9.06
N GLU A 166 -1.06 -15.17 8.97
CA GLU A 166 -0.84 -16.57 8.59
C GLU A 166 -1.27 -16.85 7.14
#